data_62b746df529d91c97b360b32d1633027
#
_entry.id   62b746df529d91c97b360b32d1633027
#
_cell.length_a   1.000
_cell.length_b   1.000
_cell.length_c   1.000
_cell.angle_alpha   90.00
_cell.angle_beta   90.00
_cell.angle_gamma   90.00
#
_symmetry.space_group_name_H-M   'P 1'
#
loop_
_entity.id
_entity.type
_entity.pdbx_description
1 polymer ?
#
loop_
_entity_poly.entity_id
_entity_poly.type
_entity_poly.pdbx_seq_one_letter_code
_entity_poly.pdbx_strand_id
1 'polypeptide(L)'
;MDSEQYKNVIIPSHLHEIEEQYKVKILLAVESGSRAWGFESKDSDWDLRFVYVQEPEWYFHIEEQKDTIEHMFPDEVDLAGWELGKALRLFKRSNPSFFEWIHSPIVYYADEGFLSDIKTLEGRYFHKEKAMYHYNHIYKKHNDRYIEEFGLPLKRFLYYLRGILVCKWLTDFGTVPPVRFTELVDATVSDKTIKDKIAHLLKLKKQSNEHNQEPVDKELFDWAQGQAEYYNGVVESLRPEIKAEKDDELNALYYRFVHKNIE
;
A
#
# COMPACT_ATOMS: atom_id res chain seq x y z
N MET A 1 3.80 18.34 -16.86
CA MET A 1 4.03 19.11 -15.60
C MET A 1 5.13 18.44 -14.80
N ASP A 2 5.87 19.19 -13.97
CA ASP A 2 6.94 18.65 -13.15
C ASP A 2 6.37 17.89 -11.93
N SER A 3 6.97 16.75 -11.56
CA SER A 3 6.57 15.93 -10.39
C SER A 3 6.59 16.74 -9.08
N GLU A 4 7.49 17.72 -8.95
CA GLU A 4 7.56 18.61 -7.79
C GLU A 4 6.35 19.56 -7.71
N GLN A 5 5.83 20.02 -8.84
CA GLN A 5 4.62 20.84 -8.88
C GLN A 5 3.39 20.06 -8.41
N TYR A 6 3.26 18.78 -8.81
CA TYR A 6 2.19 17.92 -8.31
C TYR A 6 2.24 17.77 -6.80
N LYS A 7 3.42 17.42 -6.26
CA LYS A 7 3.57 17.15 -4.83
C LYS A 7 3.35 18.39 -3.95
N ASN A 8 3.84 19.54 -4.39
CA ASN A 8 3.90 20.73 -3.54
C ASN A 8 2.75 21.70 -3.74
N VAL A 9 2.00 21.60 -4.84
CA VAL A 9 0.94 22.56 -5.19
C VAL A 9 -0.38 21.83 -5.50
N ILE A 10 -0.38 20.93 -6.48
CA ILE A 10 -1.63 20.35 -7.00
C ILE A 10 -2.28 19.42 -5.98
N ILE A 11 -1.54 18.45 -5.45
CA ILE A 11 -2.09 17.50 -4.46
C ILE A 11 -2.55 18.20 -3.19
N PRO A 12 -1.81 19.13 -2.58
CA PRO A 12 -2.32 19.93 -1.46
C PRO A 12 -3.60 20.69 -1.77
N SER A 13 -3.75 21.23 -2.99
CA SER A 13 -4.98 21.89 -3.43
C SER A 13 -6.16 20.91 -3.51
N HIS A 14 -5.93 19.71 -4.07
CA HIS A 14 -6.96 18.67 -4.13
C HIS A 14 -7.37 18.16 -2.74
N LEU A 15 -6.42 18.01 -1.81
CA LEU A 15 -6.73 17.66 -0.42
C LEU A 15 -7.62 18.71 0.24
N HIS A 16 -7.32 19.99 0.04
CA HIS A 16 -8.14 21.08 0.56
C HIS A 16 -9.55 21.09 -0.05
N GLU A 17 -9.67 20.88 -1.37
CA GLU A 17 -10.97 20.76 -2.05
C GLU A 17 -11.81 19.60 -1.48
N ILE A 18 -11.18 18.46 -1.19
CA ILE A 18 -11.85 17.31 -0.56
C ILE A 18 -12.30 17.63 0.87
N GLU A 19 -11.48 18.30 1.69
CA GLU A 19 -11.86 18.72 3.04
C GLU A 19 -13.09 19.64 2.99
N GLU A 20 -13.12 20.61 2.09
CA GLU A 20 -14.25 21.54 1.94
C GLU A 20 -15.50 20.86 1.38
N GLN A 21 -15.36 20.05 0.32
CA GLN A 21 -16.48 19.41 -0.37
C GLN A 21 -17.20 18.39 0.51
N TYR A 22 -16.44 17.59 1.26
CA TYR A 22 -16.98 16.49 2.08
C TYR A 22 -17.09 16.84 3.56
N LYS A 23 -16.67 18.05 3.95
CA LYS A 23 -16.66 18.53 5.34
C LYS A 23 -15.94 17.56 6.27
N VAL A 24 -14.74 17.19 5.91
CA VAL A 24 -13.89 16.26 6.65
C VAL A 24 -12.58 16.93 7.06
N LYS A 25 -11.90 16.35 8.04
CA LYS A 25 -10.52 16.72 8.38
C LYS A 25 -9.59 15.57 8.09
N ILE A 26 -8.61 15.80 7.24
CA ILE A 26 -7.59 14.80 6.87
C ILE A 26 -6.58 14.66 8.01
N LEU A 27 -6.27 13.41 8.40
CA LEU A 27 -5.27 13.07 9.41
C LEU A 27 -3.96 12.57 8.80
N LEU A 28 -4.04 11.91 7.65
CA LEU A 28 -2.91 11.38 6.91
C LEU A 28 -3.25 11.38 5.43
N ALA A 29 -2.34 11.86 4.58
CA ALA A 29 -2.44 11.75 3.13
C ALA A 29 -1.08 11.36 2.54
N VAL A 30 -1.05 10.29 1.76
CA VAL A 30 0.16 9.67 1.25
C VAL A 30 0.01 9.23 -0.19
N GLU A 31 1.13 9.10 -0.87
CA GLU A 31 1.20 8.36 -2.13
C GLU A 31 1.16 6.86 -1.87
N SER A 32 0.50 6.13 -2.76
CA SER A 32 0.44 4.67 -2.81
C SER A 32 0.93 4.15 -4.17
N GLY A 33 0.72 2.87 -4.44
CA GLY A 33 0.97 2.29 -5.75
C GLY A 33 2.40 2.42 -6.28
N SER A 34 2.53 2.51 -7.59
CA SER A 34 3.83 2.44 -8.28
C SER A 34 4.81 3.55 -7.89
N ARG A 35 4.32 4.76 -7.59
CA ARG A 35 5.13 5.90 -7.17
C ARG A 35 5.69 5.69 -5.76
N ALA A 36 4.87 5.23 -4.83
CA ALA A 36 5.32 4.88 -3.48
C ALA A 36 6.34 3.75 -3.51
N TRP A 37 6.12 2.75 -4.37
CA TRP A 37 7.03 1.62 -4.51
C TRP A 37 8.32 1.95 -5.27
N GLY A 38 8.37 3.08 -6.02
CA GLY A 38 9.55 3.59 -6.70
C GLY A 38 9.82 2.99 -8.07
N PHE A 39 8.78 2.44 -8.73
CA PHE A 39 8.87 1.95 -10.12
C PHE A 39 7.77 2.52 -11.03
N GLU A 40 7.37 3.75 -10.78
CA GLU A 40 6.48 4.51 -11.65
C GLU A 40 7.03 4.62 -13.08
N SER A 41 6.14 4.62 -14.07
CA SER A 41 6.41 5.06 -15.44
C SER A 41 6.13 6.56 -15.59
N LYS A 42 6.44 7.10 -16.78
CA LYS A 42 6.23 8.54 -17.07
C LYS A 42 4.77 8.96 -16.98
N ASP A 43 3.87 8.03 -17.30
CA ASP A 43 2.42 8.16 -17.38
C ASP A 43 1.69 7.39 -16.26
N SER A 44 2.37 7.07 -15.16
CA SER A 44 1.71 6.48 -14.00
C SER A 44 0.81 7.50 -13.31
N ASP A 45 -0.39 7.06 -12.92
CA ASP A 45 -1.33 7.83 -12.12
C ASP A 45 -0.73 8.27 -10.77
N TRP A 46 -1.34 9.25 -10.17
CA TRP A 46 -1.11 9.63 -8.77
C TRP A 46 -2.12 8.91 -7.90
N ASP A 47 -1.64 7.97 -7.08
CA ASP A 47 -2.45 7.12 -6.21
C ASP A 47 -2.53 7.72 -4.80
N LEU A 48 -3.32 8.78 -4.63
CA LEU A 48 -3.47 9.47 -3.35
C LEU A 48 -4.38 8.68 -2.41
N ARG A 49 -3.87 8.36 -1.23
CA ARG A 49 -4.61 7.64 -0.18
C ARG A 49 -4.60 8.44 1.10
N PHE A 50 -5.76 8.49 1.80
CA PHE A 50 -5.86 9.32 3.00
C PHE A 50 -6.78 8.74 4.07
N VAL A 51 -6.54 9.16 5.31
CA VAL A 51 -7.39 8.90 6.48
C VAL A 51 -7.99 10.22 6.92
N TYR A 52 -9.27 10.21 7.24
CA TYR A 52 -10.00 11.40 7.62
C TYR A 52 -10.96 11.15 8.79
N VAL A 53 -11.36 12.23 9.46
CA VAL A 53 -12.48 12.27 10.39
C VAL A 53 -13.59 13.16 9.82
N GLN A 54 -14.82 12.81 10.14
CA GLN A 54 -16.03 13.56 9.78
C GLN A 54 -16.32 14.66 10.77
N GLU A 55 -17.25 15.58 10.40
CA GLU A 55 -17.88 16.47 11.37
C GLU A 55 -18.67 15.66 12.42
N PRO A 56 -18.86 16.21 13.63
CA PRO A 56 -19.50 15.50 14.74
C PRO A 56 -20.88 14.93 14.42
N GLU A 57 -21.68 15.67 13.67
CA GLU A 57 -23.04 15.29 13.30
C GLU A 57 -23.10 13.98 12.53
N TRP A 58 -22.07 13.68 11.74
CA TRP A 58 -21.97 12.46 10.96
C TRP A 58 -22.01 11.20 11.85
N TYR A 59 -21.40 11.26 13.04
CA TYR A 59 -21.31 10.12 13.95
C TYR A 59 -22.63 9.83 14.69
N PHE A 60 -23.60 10.74 14.64
CA PHE A 60 -24.88 10.63 15.30
C PHE A 60 -26.05 10.28 14.37
N HIS A 61 -25.78 9.93 13.11
CA HIS A 61 -26.79 9.44 12.20
C HIS A 61 -27.28 8.05 12.62
N ILE A 62 -28.59 7.81 12.50
CA ILE A 62 -29.21 6.51 12.78
C ILE A 62 -28.83 5.50 11.68
N GLU A 63 -28.80 5.96 10.44
CA GLU A 63 -28.44 5.17 9.28
C GLU A 63 -26.90 5.06 9.17
N GLU A 64 -26.41 3.88 8.76
CA GLU A 64 -24.99 3.69 8.48
C GLU A 64 -24.52 4.59 7.34
N GLN A 65 -23.51 5.39 7.60
CA GLN A 65 -22.97 6.36 6.66
C GLN A 65 -21.81 5.75 5.85
N LYS A 66 -21.59 6.24 4.62
CA LYS A 66 -20.47 5.82 3.79
C LYS A 66 -19.14 6.23 4.44
N ASP A 67 -18.31 5.25 4.78
CA ASP A 67 -17.03 5.42 5.46
C ASP A 67 -15.82 5.49 4.50
N THR A 68 -16.08 5.81 3.21
CA THR A 68 -15.07 6.01 2.17
C THR A 68 -15.39 7.22 1.32
N ILE A 69 -14.35 7.94 0.92
CA ILE A 69 -14.39 8.95 -0.14
C ILE A 69 -13.53 8.43 -1.29
N GLU A 70 -14.06 8.44 -2.50
CA GLU A 70 -13.37 8.10 -3.74
C GLU A 70 -13.62 9.22 -4.74
N HIS A 71 -12.54 9.75 -5.32
CA HIS A 71 -12.62 10.83 -6.28
C HIS A 71 -11.50 10.70 -7.32
N MET A 72 -11.84 10.85 -8.59
CA MET A 72 -10.88 10.91 -9.69
C MET A 72 -10.86 12.32 -10.23
N PHE A 73 -9.73 13.00 -10.11
CA PHE A 73 -9.54 14.33 -10.66
C PHE A 73 -9.22 14.27 -12.16
N PRO A 74 -9.59 15.33 -12.93
CA PRO A 74 -9.34 15.34 -14.38
C PRO A 74 -7.86 15.27 -14.80
N ASP A 75 -6.95 15.54 -13.88
CA ASP A 75 -5.50 15.49 -14.06
C ASP A 75 -4.87 14.14 -13.64
N GLU A 76 -5.69 13.07 -13.60
CA GLU A 76 -5.28 11.70 -13.33
C GLU A 76 -4.78 11.46 -11.87
N VAL A 77 -5.27 12.26 -10.93
CA VAL A 77 -5.09 12.00 -9.50
C VAL A 77 -6.25 11.11 -9.01
N ASP A 78 -5.95 9.85 -8.72
CA ASP A 78 -6.88 8.89 -8.11
C ASP A 78 -6.80 8.99 -6.59
N LEU A 79 -7.87 9.49 -5.99
CA LEU A 79 -7.96 9.76 -4.57
C LEU A 79 -8.94 8.80 -3.89
N ALA A 80 -8.47 8.09 -2.86
CA ALA A 80 -9.32 7.25 -2.03
C ALA A 80 -8.98 7.40 -0.54
N GLY A 81 -10.01 7.67 0.26
CA GLY A 81 -9.89 7.88 1.69
C GLY A 81 -10.76 6.96 2.52
N TRP A 82 -10.31 6.67 3.73
CA TRP A 82 -11.03 5.93 4.74
C TRP A 82 -11.32 6.80 5.95
N GLU A 83 -12.58 6.75 6.40
CA GLU A 83 -12.94 7.33 7.70
C GLU A 83 -12.15 6.63 8.80
N LEU A 84 -11.78 7.38 9.84
CA LEU A 84 -10.88 6.93 10.91
C LEU A 84 -11.32 5.59 11.55
N GLY A 85 -12.60 5.40 11.86
CA GLY A 85 -13.08 4.14 12.42
C GLY A 85 -12.91 2.97 11.46
N LYS A 86 -13.10 3.18 10.15
CA LYS A 86 -12.77 2.18 9.13
C LYS A 86 -11.27 1.90 9.09
N ALA A 87 -10.44 2.92 9.05
CA ALA A 87 -8.98 2.78 9.03
C ALA A 87 -8.48 1.97 10.24
N LEU A 88 -8.98 2.27 11.45
CA LEU A 88 -8.64 1.55 12.67
C LEU A 88 -9.15 0.10 12.68
N ARG A 89 -10.35 -0.17 12.13
CA ARG A 89 -10.83 -1.55 11.94
C ARG A 89 -9.93 -2.34 10.98
N LEU A 90 -9.44 -1.71 9.90
CA LEU A 90 -8.50 -2.32 8.97
C LEU A 90 -7.13 -2.55 9.61
N PHE A 91 -6.63 -1.59 10.38
CA PHE A 91 -5.39 -1.73 11.15
C PHE A 91 -5.47 -2.91 12.14
N LYS A 92 -6.54 -3.00 12.93
CA LYS A 92 -6.80 -4.13 13.84
C LYS A 92 -6.81 -5.47 13.12
N ARG A 93 -7.34 -5.52 11.90
CA ARG A 93 -7.38 -6.73 11.08
C ARG A 93 -6.04 -7.05 10.41
N SER A 94 -5.02 -6.23 10.64
CA SER A 94 -3.72 -6.32 9.97
C SER A 94 -3.83 -6.21 8.44
N ASN A 95 -4.61 -5.23 7.97
CA ASN A 95 -4.76 -4.98 6.54
C ASN A 95 -3.46 -4.42 5.96
N PRO A 96 -2.78 -5.11 5.02
CA PRO A 96 -1.48 -4.70 4.51
C PRO A 96 -1.47 -3.34 3.84
N SER A 97 -2.55 -2.95 3.15
CA SER A 97 -2.62 -1.64 2.49
C SER A 97 -2.53 -0.49 3.48
N PHE A 98 -3.15 -0.63 4.66
CA PHE A 98 -3.06 0.41 5.68
C PHE A 98 -1.64 0.50 6.26
N PHE A 99 -0.95 -0.64 6.46
CA PHE A 99 0.45 -0.63 6.86
C PHE A 99 1.36 0.00 5.79
N GLU A 100 1.09 -0.22 4.50
CA GLU A 100 1.79 0.50 3.43
C GLU A 100 1.55 2.01 3.50
N TRP A 101 0.32 2.47 3.81
CA TRP A 101 0.02 3.90 3.90
C TRP A 101 0.81 4.59 5.03
N ILE A 102 0.82 4.01 6.24
CA ILE A 102 1.55 4.59 7.37
C ILE A 102 3.08 4.53 7.22
N HIS A 103 3.58 3.74 6.28
CA HIS A 103 4.99 3.63 5.91
C HIS A 103 5.32 4.19 4.52
N SER A 104 4.36 4.86 3.87
CA SER A 104 4.63 5.45 2.57
C SER A 104 5.83 6.42 2.63
N PRO A 105 6.79 6.29 1.71
CA PRO A 105 7.93 7.19 1.65
C PRO A 105 7.58 8.57 1.07
N ILE A 106 6.34 8.77 0.62
CA ILE A 106 5.84 10.03 0.07
C ILE A 106 4.60 10.42 0.87
N VAL A 107 4.78 11.39 1.77
CA VAL A 107 3.72 11.92 2.64
C VAL A 107 3.39 13.33 2.17
N TYR A 108 2.11 13.59 1.90
CA TYR A 108 1.61 14.91 1.50
C TYR A 108 1.11 15.71 2.69
N TYR A 109 0.47 15.02 3.63
CA TYR A 109 0.03 15.59 4.90
C TYR A 109 0.04 14.52 5.98
N ALA A 110 0.40 14.89 7.21
CA ALA A 110 0.25 14.05 8.39
C ALA A 110 -0.03 14.91 9.63
N ASP A 111 -1.08 14.58 10.38
CA ASP A 111 -1.16 14.96 11.79
C ASP A 111 -0.10 14.13 12.55
N GLU A 112 0.91 14.82 13.10
CA GLU A 112 2.06 14.16 13.73
C GLU A 112 1.64 13.30 14.93
N GLY A 113 0.63 13.73 15.68
CA GLY A 113 0.09 12.95 16.80
C GLY A 113 -0.54 11.66 16.32
N PHE A 114 -1.37 11.72 15.26
CA PHE A 114 -1.99 10.52 14.67
C PHE A 114 -0.94 9.53 14.16
N LEU A 115 0.00 10.00 13.35
CA LEU A 115 1.01 9.13 12.74
C LEU A 115 1.93 8.51 13.79
N SER A 116 2.32 9.26 14.82
CA SER A 116 3.13 8.75 15.95
C SER A 116 2.41 7.66 16.72
N ASP A 117 1.15 7.89 17.06
CA ASP A 117 0.37 6.95 17.86
C ASP A 117 0.09 5.64 17.14
N ILE A 118 -0.32 5.72 15.85
CA ILE A 118 -0.61 4.53 15.07
C ILE A 118 0.66 3.67 14.86
N LYS A 119 1.82 4.31 14.66
CA LYS A 119 3.11 3.61 14.56
C LYS A 119 3.53 2.95 15.87
N THR A 120 3.24 3.58 17.00
CA THR A 120 3.52 2.98 18.33
C THR A 120 2.71 1.69 18.56
N LEU A 121 1.51 1.60 18.00
CA LEU A 121 0.64 0.44 18.09
C LEU A 121 0.94 -0.65 17.04
N GLU A 122 1.77 -0.37 16.04
CA GLU A 122 2.02 -1.24 14.90
C GLU A 122 2.41 -2.67 15.30
N GLY A 123 3.43 -2.84 16.14
CA GLY A 123 3.94 -4.16 16.52
C GLY A 123 2.91 -5.05 17.23
N ARG A 124 1.83 -4.46 17.75
CA ARG A 124 0.74 -5.19 18.38
C ARG A 124 -0.30 -5.69 17.39
N TYR A 125 -0.58 -4.91 16.33
CA TYR A 125 -1.64 -5.20 15.37
C TYR A 125 -1.15 -5.77 14.05
N PHE A 126 0.16 -5.75 13.81
CA PHE A 126 0.73 -6.40 12.63
C PHE A 126 0.86 -7.91 12.83
N HIS A 127 0.23 -8.67 11.94
CA HIS A 127 0.28 -10.14 11.91
C HIS A 127 0.86 -10.61 10.57
N LYS A 128 2.08 -11.09 10.60
CA LYS A 128 2.80 -11.52 9.39
C LYS A 128 2.05 -12.58 8.58
N GLU A 129 1.36 -13.51 9.26
CA GLU A 129 0.60 -14.58 8.61
C GLU A 129 -0.55 -14.01 7.75
N LYS A 130 -1.28 -13.02 8.26
CA LYS A 130 -2.34 -12.35 7.50
C LYS A 130 -1.78 -11.58 6.30
N ALA A 131 -0.65 -10.90 6.48
CA ALA A 131 0.05 -10.25 5.40
C ALA A 131 0.52 -11.26 4.34
N MET A 132 1.10 -12.41 4.75
CA MET A 132 1.51 -13.48 3.83
C MET A 132 0.34 -14.02 3.02
N TYR A 133 -0.84 -14.28 3.62
CA TYR A 133 -2.04 -14.70 2.89
C TYR A 133 -2.45 -13.66 1.84
N HIS A 134 -2.44 -12.38 2.19
CA HIS A 134 -2.82 -11.30 1.30
C HIS A 134 -1.89 -11.21 0.08
N TYR A 135 -0.57 -11.15 0.31
CA TYR A 135 0.40 -11.02 -0.78
C TYR A 135 0.50 -12.30 -1.63
N ASN A 136 0.35 -13.47 -1.02
CA ASN A 136 0.24 -14.74 -1.73
C ASN A 136 -0.96 -14.73 -2.69
N HIS A 137 -2.12 -14.24 -2.25
CA HIS A 137 -3.29 -14.12 -3.13
C HIS A 137 -3.04 -13.14 -4.29
N ILE A 138 -2.38 -12.02 -4.02
CA ILE A 138 -2.06 -11.03 -5.06
C ILE A 138 -1.17 -11.66 -6.14
N TYR A 139 -0.04 -12.28 -5.76
CA TYR A 139 0.86 -12.80 -6.78
C TYR A 139 0.29 -14.02 -7.50
N LYS A 140 -0.51 -14.88 -6.87
CA LYS A 140 -1.24 -15.95 -7.55
C LYS A 140 -2.14 -15.42 -8.66
N LYS A 141 -2.96 -14.41 -8.35
CA LYS A 141 -3.83 -13.77 -9.34
C LYS A 141 -3.07 -13.19 -10.53
N HIS A 142 -1.85 -12.69 -10.32
CA HIS A 142 -1.00 -12.20 -11.40
C HIS A 142 -0.33 -13.34 -12.17
N ASN A 143 0.05 -14.44 -11.51
CA ASN A 143 0.69 -15.60 -12.13
C ASN A 143 -0.24 -16.35 -13.09
N ASP A 144 -1.48 -16.62 -12.69
CA ASP A 144 -2.44 -17.38 -13.52
C ASP A 144 -2.66 -16.72 -14.88
N ARG A 145 -2.67 -15.37 -14.90
CA ARG A 145 -2.76 -14.59 -16.14
C ARG A 145 -1.45 -14.54 -16.94
N TYR A 146 -0.30 -14.72 -16.28
CA TYR A 146 1.02 -14.66 -16.92
C TYR A 146 1.32 -15.92 -17.74
N ILE A 147 0.92 -17.09 -17.24
CA ILE A 147 1.16 -18.39 -17.90
C ILE A 147 0.34 -18.50 -19.19
N GLU A 148 -0.84 -17.89 -19.25
CA GLU A 148 -1.73 -17.95 -20.40
C GLU A 148 -1.32 -17.01 -21.56
N GLU A 149 -0.63 -15.91 -21.27
CA GLU A 149 -0.28 -14.86 -22.24
C GLU A 149 1.22 -14.54 -22.20
N PHE A 150 2.05 -15.22 -22.98
CA PHE A 150 3.46 -14.85 -23.19
C PHE A 150 3.57 -13.40 -23.68
N GLY A 151 3.93 -12.47 -22.79
CA GLY A 151 4.07 -11.05 -23.12
C GLY A 151 3.29 -10.09 -22.23
N LEU A 152 3.12 -10.40 -20.94
CA LEU A 152 2.47 -9.50 -20.00
C LEU A 152 3.19 -8.15 -19.87
N PRO A 153 2.41 -7.07 -19.67
CA PRO A 153 2.98 -5.76 -19.35
C PRO A 153 3.98 -5.86 -18.19
N LEU A 154 5.10 -5.22 -18.31
CA LEU A 154 6.16 -5.13 -17.31
C LEU A 154 5.63 -4.76 -15.91
N LYS A 155 4.59 -3.90 -15.86
CA LYS A 155 3.85 -3.54 -14.64
C LYS A 155 3.38 -4.77 -13.87
N ARG A 156 2.72 -5.72 -14.54
CA ARG A 156 2.16 -6.93 -13.89
C ARG A 156 3.25 -7.84 -13.33
N PHE A 157 4.37 -8.00 -14.04
CA PHE A 157 5.47 -8.79 -13.54
C PHE A 157 6.11 -8.16 -12.30
N LEU A 158 6.27 -6.84 -12.25
CA LEU A 158 6.79 -6.15 -11.06
C LEU A 158 5.84 -6.31 -9.86
N TYR A 159 4.52 -6.29 -10.07
CA TYR A 159 3.54 -6.57 -9.01
C TYR A 159 3.62 -8.02 -8.52
N TYR A 160 3.76 -8.97 -9.45
CA TYR A 160 3.98 -10.38 -9.13
C TYR A 160 5.25 -10.56 -8.30
N LEU A 161 6.35 -10.03 -8.76
CA LEU A 161 7.65 -10.11 -8.09
C LEU A 161 7.62 -9.43 -6.71
N ARG A 162 6.97 -8.26 -6.59
CA ARG A 162 6.82 -7.59 -5.31
C ARG A 162 6.09 -8.45 -4.29
N GLY A 163 4.98 -9.08 -4.69
CA GLY A 163 4.22 -9.97 -3.80
C GLY A 163 5.07 -11.13 -3.27
N ILE A 164 5.88 -11.75 -4.13
CA ILE A 164 6.82 -12.83 -3.74
C ILE A 164 7.87 -12.33 -2.75
N LEU A 165 8.52 -11.19 -3.06
CA LEU A 165 9.58 -10.65 -2.21
C LEU A 165 9.05 -10.17 -0.85
N VAL A 166 7.81 -9.70 -0.80
CA VAL A 166 7.13 -9.41 0.49
C VAL A 166 6.94 -10.70 1.29
N CYS A 167 6.49 -11.81 0.68
CA CYS A 167 6.39 -13.09 1.39
C CYS A 167 7.76 -13.55 1.90
N LYS A 168 8.82 -13.32 1.13
CA LYS A 168 10.19 -13.59 1.57
C LYS A 168 10.57 -12.74 2.78
N TRP A 169 10.36 -11.43 2.72
CA TRP A 169 10.61 -10.52 3.84
C TRP A 169 9.89 -10.96 5.11
N LEU A 170 8.60 -11.27 5.00
CA LEU A 170 7.79 -11.73 6.13
C LEU A 170 8.30 -13.04 6.73
N THR A 171 8.86 -13.92 5.90
CA THR A 171 9.48 -15.16 6.37
C THR A 171 10.79 -14.91 7.10
N ASP A 172 11.64 -14.05 6.54
CA ASP A 172 13.00 -13.81 7.03
C ASP A 172 13.02 -12.87 8.25
N PHE A 173 12.18 -11.84 8.28
CA PHE A 173 12.20 -10.76 9.28
C PHE A 173 10.96 -10.70 10.17
N GLY A 174 9.80 -11.12 9.70
CA GLY A 174 8.54 -11.11 10.46
C GLY A 174 7.97 -9.73 10.79
N THR A 175 8.50 -8.67 10.18
CA THR A 175 8.11 -7.26 10.39
C THR A 175 7.35 -6.70 9.18
N VAL A 176 6.79 -5.48 9.32
CA VAL A 176 6.21 -4.76 8.18
C VAL A 176 7.26 -4.61 7.08
N PRO A 177 6.95 -5.02 5.84
CA PRO A 177 7.91 -4.92 4.74
C PRO A 177 8.10 -3.47 4.30
N PRO A 178 9.30 -3.12 3.78
CA PRO A 178 9.53 -1.78 3.23
C PRO A 178 8.61 -1.53 2.03
N VAL A 179 8.15 -0.30 1.92
CA VAL A 179 7.29 0.12 0.80
C VAL A 179 8.10 0.25 -0.49
N ARG A 180 9.32 0.80 -0.41
CA ARG A 180 10.23 0.91 -1.56
C ARG A 180 10.65 -0.47 -2.06
N PHE A 181 10.40 -0.72 -3.34
CA PHE A 181 10.72 -2.01 -3.97
C PHE A 181 12.23 -2.29 -4.00
N THR A 182 13.05 -1.26 -4.19
CA THR A 182 14.51 -1.40 -4.16
C THR A 182 15.02 -1.87 -2.80
N GLU A 183 14.48 -1.34 -1.70
CA GLU A 183 14.84 -1.76 -0.33
C GLU A 183 14.45 -3.24 -0.11
N LEU A 184 13.28 -3.63 -0.61
CA LEU A 184 12.81 -5.01 -0.54
C LEU A 184 13.74 -5.95 -1.33
N VAL A 185 14.13 -5.59 -2.56
CA VAL A 185 15.08 -6.35 -3.40
C VAL A 185 16.43 -6.47 -2.71
N ASP A 186 16.96 -5.36 -2.19
CA ASP A 186 18.27 -5.32 -1.56
C ASP A 186 18.37 -6.24 -0.33
N ALA A 187 17.33 -6.31 0.45
CA ALA A 187 17.28 -7.14 1.66
C ALA A 187 16.98 -8.62 1.37
N THR A 188 16.22 -8.93 0.31
CA THR A 188 15.69 -10.29 0.12
C THR A 188 16.35 -11.08 -1.01
N VAL A 189 16.97 -10.42 -1.99
CA VAL A 189 17.62 -11.08 -3.12
C VAL A 189 19.14 -11.08 -2.90
N SER A 190 19.75 -12.25 -2.72
CA SER A 190 21.20 -12.39 -2.55
C SER A 190 21.95 -12.58 -3.88
N ASP A 191 21.31 -13.18 -4.89
CA ASP A 191 21.89 -13.43 -6.19
C ASP A 191 22.08 -12.14 -6.97
N LYS A 192 23.35 -11.83 -7.28
CA LYS A 192 23.72 -10.61 -7.99
C LYS A 192 23.16 -10.58 -9.42
N THR A 193 23.13 -11.72 -10.12
CA THR A 193 22.60 -11.79 -11.49
C THR A 193 21.11 -11.44 -11.51
N ILE A 194 20.35 -11.99 -10.56
CA ILE A 194 18.93 -11.68 -10.39
C ILE A 194 18.71 -10.21 -10.02
N LYS A 195 19.52 -9.65 -9.10
CA LYS A 195 19.46 -8.22 -8.77
C LYS A 195 19.70 -7.33 -9.99
N ASP A 196 20.72 -7.64 -10.78
CA ASP A 196 21.07 -6.85 -11.97
C ASP A 196 19.92 -6.90 -13.02
N LYS A 197 19.28 -8.06 -13.19
CA LYS A 197 18.10 -8.23 -14.07
C LYS A 197 16.89 -7.43 -13.55
N ILE A 198 16.62 -7.44 -12.24
CA ILE A 198 15.56 -6.63 -11.62
C ILE A 198 15.85 -5.14 -11.83
N ALA A 199 17.09 -4.70 -11.60
CA ALA A 199 17.49 -3.30 -11.80
C ALA A 199 17.32 -2.88 -13.27
N HIS A 200 17.61 -3.77 -14.23
CA HIS A 200 17.35 -3.52 -15.65
C HIS A 200 15.84 -3.33 -15.93
N LEU A 201 14.97 -4.19 -15.40
CA LEU A 201 13.52 -4.06 -15.55
C LEU A 201 12.99 -2.74 -14.96
N LEU A 202 13.49 -2.33 -13.78
CA LEU A 202 13.10 -1.06 -13.16
C LEU A 202 13.50 0.14 -14.06
N LYS A 203 14.68 0.07 -14.68
CA LYS A 203 15.12 1.09 -15.62
C LYS A 203 14.24 1.15 -16.87
N LEU A 204 13.88 0.00 -17.44
CA LEU A 204 12.95 -0.09 -18.57
C LEU A 204 11.58 0.48 -18.20
N LYS A 205 11.03 0.11 -17.01
CA LYS A 205 9.74 0.62 -16.55
C LYS A 205 9.72 2.14 -16.44
N LYS A 206 10.76 2.76 -15.86
CA LYS A 206 10.88 4.23 -15.75
C LYS A 206 10.99 4.96 -17.09
N GLN A 207 11.49 4.28 -18.11
CA GLN A 207 11.65 4.85 -19.45
C GLN A 207 10.45 4.61 -20.38
N SER A 208 9.58 3.67 -20.02
CA SER A 208 8.42 3.23 -20.80
C SER A 208 7.12 3.89 -20.34
N ASN A 209 6.07 3.68 -21.14
CA ASN A 209 4.69 3.95 -20.76
C ASN A 209 4.07 2.70 -20.11
N GLU A 210 2.95 2.87 -19.40
CA GLU A 210 2.29 1.77 -18.66
C GLU A 210 1.93 0.55 -19.51
N HIS A 211 1.66 0.74 -20.81
CA HIS A 211 1.26 -0.32 -21.74
C HIS A 211 2.44 -1.03 -22.42
N ASN A 212 3.68 -0.71 -22.05
CA ASN A 212 4.84 -1.34 -22.69
C ASN A 212 4.92 -2.84 -22.34
N GLN A 213 4.99 -3.67 -23.39
CA GLN A 213 5.06 -5.14 -23.32
C GLN A 213 6.49 -5.60 -23.62
N GLU A 214 7.41 -5.25 -22.77
CA GLU A 214 8.78 -5.79 -22.85
C GLU A 214 8.79 -7.23 -22.31
N PRO A 215 9.42 -8.18 -23.03
CA PRO A 215 9.53 -9.54 -22.55
C PRO A 215 10.44 -9.60 -21.31
N VAL A 216 9.97 -10.31 -20.30
CA VAL A 216 10.78 -10.55 -19.09
C VAL A 216 11.85 -11.60 -19.43
N ASP A 217 13.08 -11.38 -18.92
CA ASP A 217 14.15 -12.34 -19.04
C ASP A 217 13.75 -13.71 -18.46
N LYS A 218 14.00 -14.79 -19.22
CA LYS A 218 13.55 -16.14 -18.86
C LYS A 218 14.14 -16.62 -17.54
N GLU A 219 15.42 -16.37 -17.27
CA GLU A 219 16.05 -16.80 -16.03
C GLU A 219 15.47 -16.09 -14.80
N LEU A 220 15.16 -14.78 -14.92
CA LEU A 220 14.48 -14.04 -13.87
C LEU A 220 13.05 -14.56 -13.66
N PHE A 221 12.34 -14.90 -14.74
CA PHE A 221 11.01 -15.47 -14.65
C PHE A 221 11.00 -16.84 -13.97
N ASP A 222 11.88 -17.75 -14.41
CA ASP A 222 12.01 -19.09 -13.83
C ASP A 222 12.40 -19.02 -12.34
N TRP A 223 13.30 -18.11 -11.98
CA TRP A 223 13.66 -17.84 -10.59
C TRP A 223 12.45 -17.35 -9.78
N ALA A 224 11.67 -16.39 -10.29
CA ALA A 224 10.49 -15.88 -9.61
C ALA A 224 9.41 -16.96 -9.42
N GLN A 225 9.21 -17.84 -10.42
CA GLN A 225 8.31 -18.98 -10.29
C GLN A 225 8.74 -19.95 -9.19
N GLY A 226 10.02 -20.30 -9.13
CA GLY A 226 10.54 -21.18 -8.07
C GLY A 226 10.35 -20.55 -6.67
N GLN A 227 10.53 -19.23 -6.52
CA GLN A 227 10.24 -18.54 -5.28
C GLN A 227 8.74 -18.56 -4.95
N ALA A 228 7.87 -18.33 -5.94
CA ALA A 228 6.41 -18.36 -5.75
C ALA A 228 5.92 -19.74 -5.28
N GLU A 229 6.41 -20.82 -5.88
CA GLU A 229 6.09 -22.18 -5.48
C GLU A 229 6.50 -22.45 -4.03
N TYR A 230 7.73 -22.06 -3.67
CA TYR A 230 8.22 -22.19 -2.30
C TYR A 230 7.33 -21.45 -1.29
N TYR A 231 7.01 -20.16 -1.52
CA TYR A 231 6.18 -19.38 -0.59
C TYR A 231 4.72 -19.81 -0.59
N ASN A 232 4.20 -20.39 -1.66
CA ASN A 232 2.90 -21.06 -1.67
C ASN A 232 2.88 -22.18 -0.62
N GLY A 233 3.89 -23.06 -0.62
CA GLY A 233 4.01 -24.14 0.36
C GLY A 233 4.13 -23.62 1.80
N VAL A 234 4.91 -22.53 2.00
CA VAL A 234 5.01 -21.88 3.31
C VAL A 234 3.63 -21.39 3.78
N VAL A 235 2.90 -20.66 2.94
CA VAL A 235 1.58 -20.09 3.29
C VAL A 235 0.56 -21.20 3.58
N GLU A 236 0.55 -22.29 2.84
CA GLU A 236 -0.34 -23.44 3.07
C GLU A 236 -0.06 -24.13 4.42
N SER A 237 1.18 -24.05 4.91
CA SER A 237 1.57 -24.58 6.21
C SER A 237 1.21 -23.68 7.39
N LEU A 238 0.91 -22.40 7.16
CA LEU A 238 0.60 -21.45 8.23
C LEU A 238 -0.65 -21.84 9.01
N ARG A 239 -0.58 -21.61 10.30
CA ARG A 239 -1.72 -21.73 11.22
C ARG A 239 -1.87 -20.41 11.95
N PRO A 240 -2.73 -19.49 11.45
CA PRO A 240 -2.89 -18.18 12.07
C PRO A 240 -3.35 -18.33 13.52
N GLU A 241 -2.60 -17.72 14.44
CA GLU A 241 -3.02 -17.60 15.82
C GLU A 241 -4.04 -16.45 15.90
N ILE A 242 -5.27 -16.78 16.31
CA ILE A 242 -6.30 -15.75 16.54
C ILE A 242 -6.06 -15.19 17.94
N LYS A 243 -5.32 -14.09 18.02
CA LYS A 243 -5.22 -13.32 19.27
C LYS A 243 -6.43 -12.41 19.36
N ALA A 244 -7.17 -12.51 20.46
CA ALA A 244 -8.20 -11.53 20.81
C ALA A 244 -7.49 -10.26 21.32
N GLU A 245 -7.32 -9.28 20.46
CA GLU A 245 -6.78 -7.98 20.82
C GLU A 245 -7.83 -7.17 21.58
N LYS A 246 -7.43 -6.56 22.71
CA LYS A 246 -8.26 -5.57 23.39
C LYS A 246 -8.24 -4.27 22.58
N ASP A 247 -9.39 -3.65 22.42
CA ASP A 247 -9.57 -2.48 21.58
C ASP A 247 -9.40 -1.15 22.32
N ASP A 248 -9.07 -1.19 23.62
CA ASP A 248 -9.06 -0.01 24.49
C ASP A 248 -8.16 1.12 23.95
N GLU A 249 -6.98 0.76 23.42
CA GLU A 249 -6.04 1.75 22.85
C GLU A 249 -6.53 2.33 21.51
N LEU A 250 -7.11 1.50 20.65
CA LEU A 250 -7.69 1.98 19.38
C LEU A 250 -8.94 2.82 19.63
N ASN A 251 -9.77 2.43 20.61
CA ASN A 251 -10.93 3.21 21.01
C ASN A 251 -10.51 4.57 21.60
N ALA A 252 -9.45 4.61 22.42
CA ALA A 252 -8.91 5.85 22.98
C ALA A 252 -8.35 6.76 21.86
N LEU A 253 -7.63 6.19 20.89
CA LEU A 253 -7.14 6.91 19.71
C LEU A 253 -8.31 7.46 18.90
N TYR A 254 -9.30 6.63 18.58
CA TYR A 254 -10.49 7.02 17.85
C TYR A 254 -11.21 8.18 18.53
N TYR A 255 -11.53 8.03 19.83
CA TYR A 255 -12.19 9.06 20.62
C TYR A 255 -11.41 10.39 20.59
N ARG A 256 -10.11 10.35 20.79
CA ARG A 256 -9.26 11.55 20.83
C ARG A 256 -9.31 12.34 19.52
N PHE A 257 -9.18 11.67 18.37
CA PHE A 257 -9.14 12.38 17.08
C PHE A 257 -10.53 12.81 16.59
N VAL A 258 -11.58 12.05 16.89
CA VAL A 258 -12.95 12.50 16.64
C VAL A 258 -13.28 13.69 17.54
N HIS A 259 -12.94 13.64 18.83
CA HIS A 259 -13.25 14.72 19.78
C HIS A 259 -12.50 16.02 19.52
N LYS A 260 -11.20 15.93 19.16
CA LYS A 260 -10.38 17.09 18.76
C LYS A 260 -10.97 17.88 17.60
N ASN A 261 -11.80 17.26 16.79
CA ASN A 261 -12.48 17.89 15.65
C ASN A 261 -13.85 18.48 16.03
N ILE A 262 -14.30 18.26 17.27
CA ILE A 262 -15.56 18.82 17.82
C ILE A 262 -15.29 20.19 18.47
N GLU A 263 -14.07 20.47 18.93
CA GLU A 263 -13.64 21.74 19.51
C GLU A 263 -13.15 22.73 18.42
#